data_64d56f0a40f26be6e45595545c883c0f
#
_entry.id   64d56f0a40f26be6e45595545c883c0f
#
_cell.length_a   1.000
_cell.length_b   1.000
_cell.length_c   1.000
_cell.angle_alpha   90.00
_cell.angle_beta   90.00
_cell.angle_gamma   90.00
#
_symmetry.space_group_name_H-M   'P 1'
#
loop_
_entity.id
_entity.type
_entity.pdbx_description
1 polymer ?
#
loop_
_entity_poly.entity_id
_entity_poly.type
_entity_poly.pdbx_seq_one_letter_code
_entity_poly.pdbx_strand_id
1 'polypeptide(L)'
;MVLADAGRSDWILCQITSNPYSNVRAVMLRDDDFERGSLQVTSFARPGKLFTGSARLIVAEVGVLRPAVTKRIVRAVIDLLSAGNVQSVPARPQT
;
A
#
# COMPACT_ATOMS: atom_id res chain seq x y z
N MET A 1 3.33 3.63 0.39
CA MET A 1 3.73 3.31 1.78
C MET A 1 4.36 1.94 1.85
N VAL A 2 5.18 1.73 2.84
CA VAL A 2 5.81 0.42 3.07
C VAL A 2 4.85 -0.44 3.88
N LEU A 3 4.54 -1.64 3.38
CA LEU A 3 3.71 -2.61 4.10
C LEU A 3 4.55 -3.66 4.81
N ALA A 4 5.61 -4.14 4.19
CA ALA A 4 6.39 -5.24 4.73
C ALA A 4 7.80 -5.29 4.15
N ASP A 5 8.71 -5.86 4.93
CA ASP A 5 10.03 -6.23 4.47
C ASP A 5 9.91 -7.57 3.72
N ALA A 6 10.33 -7.58 2.46
CA ALA A 6 10.28 -8.77 1.62
C ALA A 6 11.60 -9.56 1.65
N GLY A 7 12.57 -9.11 2.42
CA GLY A 7 13.91 -9.69 2.47
C GLY A 7 14.84 -9.15 1.39
N ARG A 8 16.14 -9.35 1.57
CA ARG A 8 17.20 -8.94 0.61
C ARG A 8 17.12 -7.46 0.24
N SER A 9 16.76 -6.60 1.20
CA SER A 9 16.62 -5.15 1.00
C SER A 9 15.48 -4.77 0.04
N ASP A 10 14.53 -5.66 -0.18
CA ASP A 10 13.31 -5.35 -0.92
C ASP A 10 12.14 -5.12 0.04
N TRP A 11 11.26 -4.23 -0.34
CA TRP A 11 10.06 -3.90 0.42
C TRP A 11 8.81 -4.07 -0.42
N ILE A 12 7.75 -4.57 0.20
CA ILE A 12 6.41 -4.55 -0.38
C ILE A 12 5.81 -3.18 -0.12
N LEU A 13 5.41 -2.51 -1.18
CA LEU A 13 4.90 -1.15 -1.15
C LEU A 13 3.45 -1.11 -1.63
N CYS A 14 2.71 -0.15 -1.11
CA CYS A 14 1.33 0.11 -1.51
C CYS A 14 1.23 1.53 -2.05
N GLN A 15 0.56 1.70 -3.17
CA GLN A 15 0.38 3.03 -3.76
C GLN A 15 -0.51 3.89 -2.87
N ILE A 16 -0.08 5.14 -2.69
CA ILE A 16 -0.88 6.19 -2.07
C ILE A 16 -1.26 7.19 -3.17
N THR A 17 -2.50 7.63 -3.18
CA THR A 17 -3.01 8.61 -4.15
C THR A 17 -3.93 9.60 -3.46
N SER A 18 -3.98 10.82 -3.96
CA SER A 18 -4.99 11.80 -3.54
C SER A 18 -6.33 11.60 -4.25
N ASN A 19 -6.36 10.77 -5.29
CA ASN A 19 -7.57 10.43 -6.03
C ASN A 19 -7.74 8.91 -6.08
N PRO A 20 -8.75 8.33 -5.37
CA PRO A 20 -8.92 6.88 -5.33
C PRO A 20 -9.49 6.27 -6.62
N TYR A 21 -9.83 7.08 -7.61
CA TYR A 21 -10.38 6.63 -8.90
C TYR A 21 -11.60 5.71 -8.72
N SER A 22 -12.49 6.05 -7.79
CA SER A 22 -13.68 5.26 -7.45
C SER A 22 -13.36 3.83 -6.98
N ASN A 23 -12.16 3.61 -6.46
CA ASN A 23 -11.77 2.32 -5.91
C ASN A 23 -12.45 2.10 -4.56
N VAL A 24 -13.42 1.18 -4.51
CA VAL A 24 -14.20 0.90 -3.30
C VAL A 24 -13.38 0.30 -2.16
N ARG A 25 -12.20 -0.23 -2.46
CA ARG A 25 -11.30 -0.81 -1.45
C ARG A 25 -10.24 0.18 -0.95
N ALA A 26 -10.22 1.40 -1.49
CA ALA A 26 -9.26 2.40 -1.06
C ALA A 26 -9.48 2.74 0.41
N VAL A 27 -8.39 2.86 1.14
CA VAL A 27 -8.40 3.18 2.57
C VAL A 27 -7.99 4.65 2.73
N MET A 28 -8.92 5.47 3.24
CA MET A 28 -8.66 6.89 3.45
C MET A 28 -7.61 7.10 4.53
N LEU A 29 -6.68 8.02 4.27
CA LEU A 29 -5.63 8.43 5.19
C LEU A 29 -5.79 9.92 5.47
N ARG A 30 -6.04 10.27 6.74
CA ARG A 30 -6.12 11.63 7.24
C ARG A 30 -4.97 11.93 8.18
N ASP A 31 -4.80 13.18 8.55
CA ASP A 31 -3.74 13.60 9.47
C ASP A 31 -3.78 12.81 10.79
N ASP A 32 -4.98 12.53 11.31
CA ASP A 32 -5.14 11.78 12.56
C ASP A 32 -4.64 10.33 12.47
N ASP A 33 -4.46 9.81 11.28
CA ASP A 33 -3.99 8.45 11.06
C ASP A 33 -2.47 8.33 11.19
N PHE A 34 -1.79 9.45 11.35
CA PHE A 34 -0.32 9.49 11.45
C PHE A 34 0.11 9.66 12.90
N GLU A 35 1.10 8.87 13.31
CA GLU A 35 1.80 9.04 14.57
C GLU A 35 2.67 10.30 14.54
N ARG A 36 3.29 10.55 13.38
CA ARG A 36 4.07 11.76 13.10
C ARG A 36 4.08 11.99 11.61
N GLY A 37 4.31 13.24 11.22
CA GLY A 37 4.30 13.63 9.81
C GLY A 37 2.90 13.67 9.24
N SER A 38 2.82 13.94 7.95
CA SER A 38 1.56 14.10 7.23
C SER A 38 1.80 14.05 5.73
N LEU A 39 0.75 13.71 4.97
CA LEU A 39 0.76 13.83 3.52
C LEU A 39 0.23 15.21 3.07
N GLN A 40 -0.18 16.05 4.01
CA GLN A 40 -0.70 17.41 3.79
C GLN A 40 -2.04 17.49 3.05
N VAL A 41 -2.42 16.45 2.32
CA VAL A 41 -3.73 16.33 1.68
C VAL A 41 -4.31 14.98 2.05
N THR A 42 -5.64 14.91 2.14
CA THR A 42 -6.32 13.63 2.32
C THR A 42 -5.94 12.71 1.18
N SER A 43 -5.48 11.53 1.52
CA SER A 43 -4.96 10.55 0.56
C SER A 43 -5.59 9.20 0.81
N PHE A 44 -5.32 8.26 -0.07
CA PHE A 44 -5.93 6.93 -0.03
C PHE A 44 -4.86 5.89 -0.34
N ALA A 45 -4.79 4.85 0.47
CA ALA A 45 -4.00 3.65 0.16
C ALA A 45 -4.84 2.76 -0.75
N ARG A 46 -4.22 2.20 -1.77
CA ARG A 46 -4.89 1.33 -2.75
C ARG A 46 -4.44 -0.12 -2.58
N PRO A 47 -5.22 -0.97 -1.88
CA PRO A 47 -4.79 -2.34 -1.58
C PRO A 47 -4.48 -3.19 -2.81
N GLY A 48 -5.08 -2.88 -3.96
CA GLY A 48 -4.83 -3.60 -5.20
C GLY A 48 -3.63 -3.11 -6.00
N LYS A 49 -2.96 -2.05 -5.54
CA LYS A 49 -1.79 -1.48 -6.22
C LYS A 49 -0.56 -1.69 -5.36
N LEU A 50 -0.10 -2.93 -5.32
CA LEU A 50 1.11 -3.33 -4.61
C LEU A 50 2.26 -3.47 -5.59
N PHE A 51 3.45 -3.17 -5.12
CA PHE A 51 4.67 -3.36 -5.91
C PHE A 51 5.85 -3.62 -4.98
N THR A 52 6.88 -4.22 -5.52
CA THR A 52 8.12 -4.48 -4.78
C THR A 52 9.16 -3.45 -5.22
N GLY A 53 9.82 -2.84 -4.25
CA GLY A 53 10.88 -1.89 -4.52
C GLY A 53 12.05 -2.09 -3.61
N SER A 54 13.25 -1.74 -4.09
CA SER A 54 14.45 -1.75 -3.27
C SER A 54 14.39 -0.66 -2.21
N ALA A 55 14.80 -0.99 -0.99
CA ALA A 55 14.92 -0.01 0.09
C ALA A 55 15.85 1.16 -0.28
N ARG A 56 16.79 0.95 -1.18
CA ARG A 56 17.71 2.00 -1.66
C ARG A 56 17.01 3.11 -2.43
N LEU A 57 15.83 2.85 -2.98
CA LEU A 57 15.07 3.83 -3.75
C LEU A 57 14.29 4.80 -2.86
N ILE A 58 14.23 4.53 -1.56
CA ILE A 58 13.51 5.39 -0.63
C ILE A 58 14.46 6.49 -0.17
N VAL A 59 14.13 7.72 -0.56
CA VAL A 59 14.98 8.88 -0.29
C VAL A 59 14.52 9.69 0.91
N ALA A 60 13.25 9.55 1.33
CA ALA A 60 12.71 10.33 2.44
C ALA A 60 11.49 9.63 3.05
N GLU A 61 11.25 9.93 4.32
CA GLU A 61 10.05 9.53 5.05
C GLU A 61 9.24 10.80 5.34
N VAL A 62 7.97 10.83 4.91
CA VAL A 62 7.10 11.99 5.13
C VAL A 62 6.21 11.82 6.35
N GLY A 63 6.10 10.62 6.87
CA GLY A 63 5.31 10.35 8.05
C GLY A 63 5.32 8.87 8.42
N VAL A 64 4.77 8.59 9.60
CA VAL A 64 4.62 7.24 10.14
C VAL A 64 3.16 7.06 10.52
N LEU A 65 2.51 6.06 9.94
CA LEU A 65 1.13 5.73 10.27
C LEU A 65 1.03 5.09 11.66
N ARG A 66 -0.10 5.31 12.33
CA ARG A 66 -0.41 4.59 13.56
C ARG A 66 -0.53 3.11 13.24
N PRO A 67 -0.10 2.22 14.16
CA PRO A 67 -0.15 0.77 13.92
C PRO A 67 -1.55 0.25 13.54
N ALA A 68 -2.60 0.81 14.15
CA ALA A 68 -3.97 0.42 13.83
C ALA A 68 -4.36 0.72 12.39
N VAL A 69 -3.84 1.81 11.83
CA VAL A 69 -4.09 2.20 10.44
C VAL A 69 -3.37 1.26 9.47
N THR A 70 -2.11 0.95 9.76
CA THR A 70 -1.33 -0.01 8.97
C THR A 70 -2.03 -1.37 8.96
N LYS A 71 -2.52 -1.84 10.10
CA LYS A 71 -3.27 -3.09 10.20
C LYS A 71 -4.53 -3.07 9.35
N ARG A 72 -5.22 -1.94 9.32
CA ARG A 72 -6.43 -1.76 8.49
C ARG A 72 -6.11 -1.90 7.00
N ILE A 73 -5.00 -1.34 6.56
CA ILE A 73 -4.56 -1.44 5.17
C ILE A 73 -4.15 -2.87 4.84
N VAL A 74 -3.36 -3.51 5.70
CA VAL A 74 -2.97 -4.92 5.53
C VAL A 74 -4.21 -5.81 5.46
N ARG A 75 -5.20 -5.56 6.32
CA ARG A 75 -6.45 -6.32 6.31
C ARG A 75 -7.20 -6.13 5.01
N ALA A 76 -7.23 -4.91 4.47
CA ALA A 76 -7.85 -4.65 3.17
C ALA A 76 -7.15 -5.41 2.04
N VAL A 77 -5.82 -5.53 2.09
CA VAL A 77 -5.05 -6.34 1.12
C VAL A 77 -5.43 -7.82 1.24
N ILE A 78 -5.48 -8.35 2.46
CA ILE A 78 -5.85 -9.74 2.71
C ILE A 78 -7.26 -10.02 2.19
N ASP A 79 -8.21 -9.13 2.47
CA ASP A 79 -9.59 -9.28 2.04
C ASP A 79 -9.70 -9.26 0.51
N LEU A 80 -8.94 -8.38 -0.15
CA LEU A 80 -8.90 -8.34 -1.61
C LEU A 80 -8.37 -9.64 -2.20
N LEU A 81 -7.24 -10.14 -1.68
CA LEU A 81 -6.63 -11.37 -2.16
C LEU A 81 -7.54 -12.57 -1.93
N SER A 82 -8.24 -12.61 -0.80
CA SER A 82 -9.14 -13.70 -0.47
C SER A 82 -10.41 -13.69 -1.32
N ALA A 83 -10.98 -12.51 -1.58
CA ALA A 83 -12.21 -12.37 -2.35
C ALA A 83 -11.96 -12.46 -3.86
N GLY A 84 -10.84 -11.95 -4.34
CA GLY A 84 -10.49 -11.93 -5.76
C GLY A 84 -9.60 -13.08 -6.21
N ASN A 85 -9.55 -14.15 -5.45
CA ASN A 85 -8.64 -15.27 -5.70
C ASN A 85 -8.88 -15.90 -7.07
N VAL A 86 -7.82 -16.09 -7.83
CA VAL A 86 -7.83 -16.70 -9.17
C VAL A 86 -6.69 -17.72 -9.24
N GLN A 87 -7.01 -18.96 -9.63
CA GLN A 87 -6.02 -20.03 -9.70
C GLN A 87 -5.22 -20.05 -11.00
N SER A 88 -5.59 -19.24 -11.97
CA SER A 88 -4.90 -19.22 -13.26
C SER A 88 -3.47 -18.73 -13.11
N VAL A 89 -2.54 -19.37 -13.82
CA VAL A 89 -1.16 -18.92 -13.94
C VAL A 89 -0.92 -18.52 -15.39
N PRO A 90 -1.12 -17.27 -15.77
CA PRO A 90 -0.95 -16.86 -17.16
C PRO A 90 0.52 -16.89 -17.57
N ALA A 91 0.76 -17.02 -18.87
CA ALA A 91 2.09 -16.88 -19.40
C ALA A 91 2.60 -15.45 -19.20
N ARG A 92 3.91 -15.29 -19.02
CA ARG A 92 4.50 -13.95 -18.90
C ARG A 92 4.27 -13.16 -20.17
N PRO A 93 3.99 -11.85 -20.06
CA PRO A 93 4.01 -10.98 -21.22
C PRO A 93 5.39 -11.00 -21.86
N GLN A 94 5.45 -11.03 -23.18
CA GLN A 94 6.69 -10.86 -23.92
C GLN A 94 6.98 -9.37 -24.05
N THR A 95 8.17 -8.98 -23.69
CA THR A 95 8.63 -7.60 -23.78
C THR A 95 9.78 -7.47 -24.75
#